data_d56dc11b5440edf4afcb8db2b365fac8
#
_entry.id   d56dc11b5440edf4afcb8db2b365fac8
#
_cell.length_a   1.000
_cell.length_b   1.000
_cell.length_c   1.000
_cell.angle_alpha   90.00
_cell.angle_beta   90.00
_cell.angle_gamma   90.00
#
_symmetry.space_group_name_H-M   'P 1'
#
loop_
_entity.id
_entity.type
_entity.pdbx_description
1 polymer ?
#
loop_
_entity_poly.entity_id
_entity_poly.type
_entity_poly.pdbx_seq_one_letter_code
_entity_poly.pdbx_strand_id
1 'polypeptide(L)'
;MVTLTTDQIVERYKELMEMVETHLEGETLEGVKSIISHFENRLMEAPASGRLDYHNCFVGGFLDHTVRVATTALKVKKQFEDLGVEVQHPDSDVFLAAMFHDWGKLGDLDTPYYKEQDSEWHRNKLGEFYKHNEIGEYMSVTDRSLWILQQFNVNVSTEVWKAIKMSDGMFDAGNEQYYRKPSATRNVLHYIVHMGDWMATVAEKQHHVQGEVKQKEKEEESVEKFKEQMETTTEVLSATEETQVSSDRAKELFEELFGDN
;
A
#
# COMPACT_ATOMS: atom_id res chain seq x y z
N MET A 1 2.99 9.28 11.06
CA MET A 1 2.55 8.45 9.90
C MET A 1 3.24 7.11 10.00
N VAL A 2 2.51 5.99 9.94
CA VAL A 2 3.12 4.65 9.92
C VAL A 2 3.58 4.40 8.48
N THR A 3 4.88 4.19 8.30
CA THR A 3 5.52 3.90 7.00
C THR A 3 6.30 2.60 7.11
N LEU A 4 6.66 2.02 5.99
CA LEU A 4 7.58 0.88 5.96
C LEU A 4 9.03 1.36 6.07
N THR A 5 9.85 0.59 6.78
CA THR A 5 11.31 0.75 6.71
C THR A 5 11.83 0.14 5.40
N THR A 6 13.05 0.53 5.01
CA THR A 6 13.70 -0.04 3.82
C THR A 6 13.78 -1.57 3.89
N ASP A 7 14.11 -2.14 5.05
CA ASP A 7 14.17 -3.59 5.24
C ASP A 7 12.81 -4.25 5.05
N GLN A 8 11.73 -3.62 5.52
CA GLN A 8 10.37 -4.11 5.31
C GLN A 8 9.95 -4.05 3.84
N ILE A 9 10.35 -3.01 3.09
CA ILE A 9 10.09 -2.93 1.64
C ILE A 9 10.81 -4.06 0.91
N VAL A 10 12.09 -4.29 1.24
CA VAL A 10 12.87 -5.40 0.67
C VAL A 10 12.24 -6.77 1.00
N GLU A 11 11.73 -6.94 2.22
CA GLU A 11 11.04 -8.16 2.62
C GLU A 11 9.75 -8.37 1.80
N ARG A 12 8.94 -7.32 1.61
CA ARG A 12 7.74 -7.36 0.76
C ARG A 12 8.06 -7.68 -0.70
N TYR A 13 9.17 -7.15 -1.22
CA TYR A 13 9.62 -7.47 -2.57
C TYR A 13 9.98 -8.95 -2.72
N LYS A 14 10.71 -9.52 -1.74
CA LYS A 14 11.02 -10.96 -1.72
C LYS A 14 9.77 -11.82 -1.63
N GLU A 15 8.82 -11.44 -0.76
CA GLU A 15 7.52 -12.12 -0.63
C GLU A 15 6.75 -12.12 -1.97
N LEU A 16 6.71 -10.98 -2.67
CA LEU A 16 6.08 -10.90 -3.99
C LEU A 16 6.77 -11.85 -4.98
N MET A 17 8.11 -11.86 -5.02
CA MET A 17 8.86 -12.73 -5.93
C MET A 17 8.63 -14.21 -5.63
N GLU A 18 8.58 -14.59 -4.36
CA GLU A 18 8.24 -15.96 -3.94
C GLU A 18 6.82 -16.36 -4.37
N MET A 19 5.84 -15.47 -4.22
CA MET A 19 4.48 -15.69 -4.69
C MET A 19 4.42 -15.84 -6.21
N VAL A 20 5.15 -15.02 -6.95
CA VAL A 20 5.25 -15.10 -8.41
C VAL A 20 5.78 -16.47 -8.85
N GLU A 21 6.86 -16.94 -8.23
CA GLU A 21 7.47 -18.25 -8.54
C GLU A 21 6.62 -19.44 -8.07
N THR A 22 5.79 -19.24 -7.04
CA THR A 22 4.90 -20.28 -6.52
C THR A 22 3.66 -20.46 -7.40
N HIS A 23 3.11 -19.38 -7.94
CA HIS A 23 1.80 -19.42 -8.60
C HIS A 23 1.88 -19.35 -10.13
N LEU A 24 2.99 -18.93 -10.70
CA LEU A 24 3.13 -18.77 -12.15
C LEU A 24 4.19 -19.71 -12.72
N GLU A 25 4.02 -20.10 -14.00
CA GLU A 25 4.96 -20.95 -14.70
C GLU A 25 5.08 -20.56 -16.19
N GLY A 26 6.08 -21.09 -16.85
CA GLY A 26 6.30 -20.96 -18.29
C GLY A 26 6.43 -19.52 -18.76
N GLU A 27 5.84 -19.20 -19.92
CA GLU A 27 5.91 -17.88 -20.53
C GLU A 27 5.27 -16.77 -19.67
N THR A 28 4.22 -17.10 -18.91
CA THR A 28 3.57 -16.15 -17.98
C THR A 28 4.54 -15.74 -16.88
N LEU A 29 5.26 -16.68 -16.27
CA LEU A 29 6.27 -16.39 -15.24
C LEU A 29 7.36 -15.48 -15.78
N GLU A 30 7.92 -15.79 -16.95
CA GLU A 30 9.00 -15.00 -17.55
C GLU A 30 8.54 -13.59 -17.93
N GLY A 31 7.34 -13.45 -18.48
CA GLY A 31 6.74 -12.15 -18.79
C GLY A 31 6.51 -11.30 -17.53
N VAL A 32 5.96 -11.90 -16.47
CA VAL A 32 5.74 -11.21 -15.19
C VAL A 32 7.07 -10.80 -14.53
N LYS A 33 8.10 -11.67 -14.54
CA LYS A 33 9.44 -11.30 -14.07
C LYS A 33 10.02 -10.13 -14.87
N SER A 34 9.79 -10.10 -16.17
CA SER A 34 10.24 -8.98 -17.02
C SER A 34 9.53 -7.67 -16.68
N ILE A 35 8.22 -7.73 -16.38
CA ILE A 35 7.44 -6.58 -15.89
C ILE A 35 8.01 -6.10 -14.56
N ILE A 36 8.19 -6.99 -13.58
CA ILE A 36 8.73 -6.64 -12.26
C ILE A 36 10.10 -5.99 -12.40
N SER A 37 11.00 -6.56 -13.20
CA SER A 37 12.33 -5.99 -13.45
C SER A 37 12.27 -4.60 -14.08
N HIS A 38 11.35 -4.38 -15.03
CA HIS A 38 11.18 -3.07 -15.66
C HIS A 38 10.69 -2.00 -14.69
N PHE A 39 9.78 -2.37 -13.80
CA PHE A 39 9.15 -1.45 -12.84
C PHE A 39 9.79 -1.49 -11.44
N GLU A 40 10.91 -2.18 -11.23
CA GLU A 40 11.47 -2.51 -9.91
C GLU A 40 11.56 -1.29 -8.98
N ASN A 41 12.16 -0.20 -9.42
CA ASN A 41 12.29 1.01 -8.60
C ASN A 41 10.92 1.60 -8.26
N ARG A 42 10.03 1.72 -9.25
CA ARG A 42 8.68 2.26 -9.02
C ARG A 42 7.85 1.35 -8.11
N LEU A 43 8.01 0.04 -8.25
CA LEU A 43 7.34 -0.95 -7.42
C LEU A 43 7.70 -0.79 -5.94
N MET A 44 8.97 -0.50 -5.65
CA MET A 44 9.45 -0.29 -4.28
C MET A 44 9.17 1.12 -3.73
N GLU A 45 9.02 2.12 -4.60
CA GLU A 45 8.87 3.52 -4.18
C GLU A 45 7.42 4.02 -4.22
N ALA A 46 6.57 3.48 -5.11
CA ALA A 46 5.24 4.02 -5.32
C ALA A 46 4.33 3.86 -4.09
N PRO A 47 3.52 4.89 -3.80
CA PRO A 47 2.41 4.77 -2.85
C PRO A 47 1.24 4.00 -3.49
N ALA A 48 0.37 3.38 -2.69
CA ALA A 48 -0.87 2.80 -3.18
C ALA A 48 -1.94 3.85 -3.46
N SER A 49 -1.84 5.02 -2.81
CA SER A 49 -2.77 6.15 -2.99
C SER A 49 -2.05 7.49 -2.83
N GLY A 50 -2.67 8.57 -3.32
CA GLY A 50 -2.11 9.93 -3.23
C GLY A 50 -2.43 10.66 -1.92
N ARG A 51 -3.38 10.17 -1.12
CA ARG A 51 -3.90 10.86 0.06
C ARG A 51 -3.93 9.97 1.29
N LEU A 52 -3.72 10.59 2.46
CA LEU A 52 -3.70 9.89 3.76
C LEU A 52 -5.04 9.28 4.16
N ASP A 53 -6.16 9.84 3.72
CA ASP A 53 -7.50 9.32 4.01
C ASP A 53 -7.84 8.06 3.18
N TYR A 54 -7.01 7.73 2.22
CA TYR A 54 -7.05 6.44 1.53
C TYR A 54 -6.10 5.43 2.22
N HIS A 55 -5.60 4.43 1.51
CA HIS A 55 -4.73 3.39 2.07
C HIS A 55 -3.29 3.55 1.57
N ASN A 56 -2.33 3.18 2.40
CA ASN A 56 -0.91 3.07 2.08
C ASN A 56 -0.32 4.24 1.26
N CYS A 57 -0.62 5.50 1.69
CA CYS A 57 -0.08 6.72 1.09
C CYS A 57 1.35 6.99 1.57
N PHE A 58 2.29 6.07 1.27
CA PHE A 58 3.69 6.15 1.67
C PHE A 58 4.59 5.35 0.71
N VAL A 59 5.90 5.58 0.78
CA VAL A 59 6.91 4.86 -0.03
C VAL A 59 6.84 3.35 0.22
N GLY A 60 6.71 2.55 -0.84
CA GLY A 60 6.51 1.10 -0.77
C GLY A 60 5.07 0.67 -0.48
N GLY A 61 4.15 1.64 -0.34
CA GLY A 61 2.74 1.36 -0.05
C GLY A 61 2.05 0.56 -1.13
N PHE A 62 2.39 0.78 -2.40
CA PHE A 62 1.87 0.01 -3.52
C PHE A 62 2.30 -1.47 -3.45
N LEU A 63 3.56 -1.73 -3.16
CA LEU A 63 4.09 -3.09 -3.02
C LEU A 63 3.43 -3.85 -1.86
N ASP A 64 3.31 -3.22 -0.68
CA ASP A 64 2.62 -3.82 0.48
C ASP A 64 1.16 -4.13 0.16
N HIS A 65 0.47 -3.21 -0.50
CA HIS A 65 -0.91 -3.40 -0.95
C HIS A 65 -1.02 -4.57 -1.94
N THR A 66 -0.18 -4.63 -2.96
CA THR A 66 -0.19 -5.70 -3.97
C THR A 66 -0.02 -7.09 -3.34
N VAL A 67 0.97 -7.26 -2.44
CA VAL A 67 1.19 -8.53 -1.71
C VAL A 67 -0.02 -8.87 -0.85
N ARG A 68 -0.58 -7.91 -0.14
CA ARG A 68 -1.74 -8.10 0.72
C ARG A 68 -2.99 -8.48 -0.07
N VAL A 69 -3.25 -7.82 -1.20
CA VAL A 69 -4.40 -8.13 -2.07
C VAL A 69 -4.26 -9.53 -2.65
N ALA A 70 -3.10 -9.89 -3.18
CA ALA A 70 -2.86 -11.21 -3.73
C ALA A 70 -3.06 -12.32 -2.68
N THR A 71 -2.48 -12.15 -1.49
CA THR A 71 -2.66 -13.08 -0.36
C THR A 71 -4.12 -13.17 0.08
N THR A 72 -4.83 -12.04 0.13
CA THR A 72 -6.23 -11.99 0.57
C THR A 72 -7.15 -12.61 -0.48
N ALA A 73 -6.93 -12.36 -1.76
CA ALA A 73 -7.72 -12.94 -2.84
C ALA A 73 -7.66 -14.49 -2.84
N LEU A 74 -6.48 -15.07 -2.61
CA LEU A 74 -6.34 -16.53 -2.46
C LEU A 74 -7.13 -17.06 -1.25
N LYS A 75 -7.16 -16.33 -0.14
CA LYS A 75 -8.00 -16.67 1.03
C LYS A 75 -9.49 -16.53 0.74
N VAL A 76 -9.88 -15.49 0.01
CA VAL A 76 -11.29 -15.29 -0.42
C VAL A 76 -11.73 -16.41 -1.35
N LYS A 77 -10.89 -16.85 -2.28
CA LYS A 77 -11.16 -18.04 -3.11
C LYS A 77 -11.51 -19.24 -2.23
N LYS A 78 -10.67 -19.53 -1.24
CA LYS A 78 -10.89 -20.63 -0.31
C LYS A 78 -12.23 -20.50 0.46
N GLN A 79 -12.60 -19.29 0.86
CA GLN A 79 -13.90 -19.04 1.51
C GLN A 79 -15.08 -19.33 0.59
N PHE A 80 -14.98 -18.98 -0.71
CA PHE A 80 -16.02 -19.34 -1.69
C PHE A 80 -16.15 -20.86 -1.85
N GLU A 81 -15.03 -21.58 -1.91
CA GLU A 81 -15.00 -23.05 -1.98
C GLU A 81 -15.62 -23.69 -0.72
N ASP A 82 -15.29 -23.18 0.46
CA ASP A 82 -15.84 -23.64 1.74
C ASP A 82 -17.36 -23.39 1.85
N LEU A 83 -17.90 -22.41 1.14
CA LEU A 83 -19.35 -22.15 1.01
C LEU A 83 -20.00 -23.05 -0.05
N GLY A 84 -19.25 -23.93 -0.72
CA GLY A 84 -19.77 -24.81 -1.77
C GLY A 84 -19.88 -24.16 -3.14
N VAL A 85 -19.25 -23.00 -3.35
CA VAL A 85 -19.15 -22.37 -4.66
C VAL A 85 -18.06 -23.05 -5.46
N GLU A 86 -18.38 -23.54 -6.66
CA GLU A 86 -17.39 -24.08 -7.56
C GLU A 86 -16.57 -22.94 -8.19
N VAL A 87 -15.32 -22.77 -7.75
CA VAL A 87 -14.40 -21.79 -8.31
C VAL A 87 -13.59 -22.47 -9.43
N GLN A 88 -13.93 -22.20 -10.69
CA GLN A 88 -13.32 -22.84 -11.88
C GLN A 88 -11.93 -22.28 -12.23
N HIS A 89 -11.38 -21.36 -11.41
CA HIS A 89 -10.11 -20.71 -11.66
C HIS A 89 -9.01 -21.30 -10.77
N PRO A 90 -7.85 -21.68 -11.34
CA PRO A 90 -6.69 -22.08 -10.56
C PRO A 90 -6.14 -20.89 -9.74
N ASP A 91 -5.31 -21.18 -8.75
CA ASP A 91 -4.68 -20.15 -7.91
C ASP A 91 -3.82 -19.20 -8.73
N SER A 92 -3.24 -19.66 -9.84
CA SER A 92 -2.50 -18.82 -10.79
C SER A 92 -3.35 -17.70 -11.41
N ASP A 93 -4.59 -17.98 -11.80
CA ASP A 93 -5.51 -16.95 -12.33
C ASP A 93 -5.89 -15.93 -11.27
N VAL A 94 -6.19 -16.41 -10.06
CA VAL A 94 -6.53 -15.53 -8.92
C VAL A 94 -5.35 -14.65 -8.54
N PHE A 95 -4.17 -15.25 -8.42
CA PHE A 95 -2.94 -14.54 -8.12
C PHE A 95 -2.62 -13.48 -9.18
N LEU A 96 -2.63 -13.87 -10.46
CA LEU A 96 -2.32 -12.97 -11.57
C LEU A 96 -3.29 -11.78 -11.63
N ALA A 97 -4.61 -12.05 -11.51
CA ALA A 97 -5.62 -11.01 -11.51
C ALA A 97 -5.48 -10.06 -10.31
N ALA A 98 -5.27 -10.61 -9.11
CA ALA A 98 -5.09 -9.84 -7.89
C ALA A 98 -3.79 -9.02 -7.91
N MET A 99 -2.69 -9.58 -8.39
CA MET A 99 -1.42 -8.88 -8.52
C MET A 99 -1.55 -7.68 -9.47
N PHE A 100 -2.20 -7.87 -10.62
CA PHE A 100 -2.25 -6.84 -11.66
C PHE A 100 -3.47 -5.90 -11.59
N HIS A 101 -4.34 -6.03 -10.59
CA HIS A 101 -5.55 -5.19 -10.50
C HIS A 101 -5.24 -3.69 -10.54
N ASP A 102 -4.14 -3.26 -9.95
CA ASP A 102 -3.75 -1.86 -9.73
C ASP A 102 -2.40 -1.47 -10.36
N TRP A 103 -1.75 -2.33 -11.16
CA TRP A 103 -0.41 -2.06 -11.71
C TRP A 103 -0.32 -0.80 -12.57
N GLY A 104 -1.43 -0.36 -13.12
CA GLY A 104 -1.50 0.94 -13.77
C GLY A 104 -1.14 2.15 -12.89
N LYS A 105 -1.14 1.98 -11.56
CA LYS A 105 -0.65 2.98 -10.59
C LYS A 105 0.88 3.12 -10.58
N LEU A 106 1.61 2.22 -11.25
CA LEU A 106 3.06 2.40 -11.48
C LEU A 106 3.35 3.33 -12.67
N GLY A 107 2.34 3.68 -13.46
CA GLY A 107 2.48 4.54 -14.64
C GLY A 107 2.57 3.75 -15.95
N ASP A 108 3.01 4.42 -17.02
CA ASP A 108 3.37 3.78 -18.28
C ASP A 108 4.82 3.26 -18.26
N LEU A 109 5.36 2.83 -19.41
CA LEU A 109 6.71 2.27 -19.45
C LEU A 109 7.79 3.28 -19.05
N ASP A 110 7.57 4.57 -19.30
CA ASP A 110 8.57 5.61 -19.11
C ASP A 110 8.25 6.54 -17.92
N THR A 111 6.96 6.82 -17.67
CA THR A 111 6.50 7.87 -16.77
C THR A 111 5.78 7.29 -15.54
N PRO A 112 6.18 7.61 -14.30
CA PRO A 112 5.49 7.18 -13.11
C PRO A 112 4.11 7.84 -13.00
N TYR A 113 3.12 7.12 -12.43
CA TYR A 113 1.77 7.63 -12.24
C TYR A 113 1.69 8.69 -11.13
N TYR A 114 2.44 8.48 -10.06
CA TYR A 114 2.52 9.41 -8.95
C TYR A 114 3.81 10.23 -8.98
N LYS A 115 3.71 11.49 -8.56
CA LYS A 115 4.82 12.36 -8.17
C LYS A 115 4.51 13.02 -6.85
N GLU A 116 5.54 13.39 -6.10
CA GLU A 116 5.37 14.08 -4.83
C GLU A 116 4.55 15.36 -4.98
N GLN A 117 3.73 15.65 -3.97
CA GLN A 117 2.98 16.90 -3.90
C GLN A 117 3.91 18.02 -3.41
N ASP A 118 4.15 19.02 -4.25
CA ASP A 118 5.00 20.17 -3.96
C ASP A 118 4.30 21.27 -3.15
N SER A 119 2.97 21.26 -3.11
CA SER A 119 2.18 22.24 -2.38
C SER A 119 2.01 21.85 -0.89
N GLU A 120 2.60 22.65 0.02
CA GLU A 120 2.42 22.48 1.46
C GLU A 120 0.96 22.56 1.90
N TRP A 121 0.18 23.42 1.23
CA TRP A 121 -1.24 23.56 1.54
C TRP A 121 -2.01 22.24 1.27
N HIS A 122 -1.74 21.58 0.14
CA HIS A 122 -2.37 20.29 -0.21
C HIS A 122 -1.95 19.21 0.78
N ARG A 123 -0.67 19.14 1.15
CA ARG A 123 -0.18 18.19 2.16
C ARG A 123 -0.83 18.41 3.51
N ASN A 124 -0.83 19.67 4.02
CA ASN A 124 -1.25 19.96 5.38
C ASN A 124 -2.77 20.06 5.55
N LYS A 125 -3.52 20.45 4.50
CA LYS A 125 -4.98 20.66 4.58
C LYS A 125 -5.78 19.53 3.97
N LEU A 126 -5.27 18.87 2.94
CA LEU A 126 -5.97 17.81 2.22
C LEU A 126 -5.37 16.42 2.48
N GLY A 127 -4.22 16.34 3.17
CA GLY A 127 -3.51 15.07 3.34
C GLY A 127 -3.02 14.47 2.02
N GLU A 128 -2.85 15.30 0.97
CA GLU A 128 -2.42 14.88 -0.36
C GLU A 128 -0.89 14.95 -0.45
N PHE A 129 -0.24 13.80 -0.34
CA PHE A 129 1.23 13.69 -0.36
C PHE A 129 1.76 13.38 -1.74
N TYR A 130 0.95 12.76 -2.58
CA TYR A 130 1.28 12.48 -3.98
C TYR A 130 0.17 12.96 -4.88
N LYS A 131 0.53 13.49 -6.03
CA LYS A 131 -0.38 13.91 -7.09
C LYS A 131 -0.14 13.09 -8.36
N HIS A 132 -1.14 13.02 -9.22
CA HIS A 132 -1.01 12.34 -10.50
C HIS A 132 -0.02 13.09 -11.39
N ASN A 133 0.84 12.34 -12.07
CA ASN A 133 1.72 12.86 -13.09
C ASN A 133 0.96 12.98 -14.42
N GLU A 134 1.48 13.82 -15.29
CA GLU A 134 0.99 13.91 -16.68
C GLU A 134 1.56 12.74 -17.47
N ILE A 135 0.73 11.74 -17.76
CA ILE A 135 1.04 10.62 -18.63
C ILE A 135 0.44 10.91 -20.01
N GLY A 136 1.23 10.70 -21.05
CA GLY A 136 0.88 11.16 -22.40
C GLY A 136 -0.46 10.64 -22.94
N GLU A 137 -0.80 9.38 -22.62
CA GLU A 137 -2.06 8.77 -23.06
C GLU A 137 -3.00 8.52 -21.87
N TYR A 138 -4.26 8.93 -22.05
CA TYR A 138 -5.29 8.67 -21.04
C TYR A 138 -5.66 7.19 -21.02
N MET A 139 -5.46 6.57 -19.87
CA MET A 139 -5.94 5.22 -19.55
C MET A 139 -6.43 5.20 -18.11
N SER A 140 -7.50 4.45 -17.81
CA SER A 140 -7.82 4.12 -16.43
C SER A 140 -6.69 3.25 -15.84
N VAL A 141 -6.63 3.15 -14.51
CA VAL A 141 -5.63 2.31 -13.84
C VAL A 141 -5.71 0.87 -14.33
N THR A 142 -6.92 0.32 -14.39
CA THR A 142 -7.17 -1.06 -14.85
C THR A 142 -6.84 -1.27 -16.33
N ASP A 143 -7.14 -0.29 -17.20
CA ASP A 143 -6.78 -0.37 -18.62
C ASP A 143 -5.26 -0.34 -18.81
N ARG A 144 -4.56 0.48 -18.03
CA ARG A 144 -3.10 0.54 -18.08
C ARG A 144 -2.46 -0.75 -17.53
N SER A 145 -3.03 -1.35 -16.49
CA SER A 145 -2.59 -2.67 -16.01
C SER A 145 -2.66 -3.72 -17.11
N LEU A 146 -3.77 -3.77 -17.83
CA LEU A 146 -3.97 -4.69 -18.96
C LEU A 146 -3.05 -4.38 -20.14
N TRP A 147 -2.83 -3.11 -20.43
CA TRP A 147 -1.90 -2.67 -21.45
C TRP A 147 -0.45 -3.08 -21.11
N ILE A 148 -0.02 -2.94 -19.85
CA ILE A 148 1.31 -3.37 -19.38
C ILE A 148 1.48 -4.88 -19.64
N LEU A 149 0.53 -5.71 -19.24
CA LEU A 149 0.58 -7.16 -19.50
C LEU A 149 0.79 -7.44 -21.00
N GLN A 150 0.07 -6.73 -21.87
CA GLN A 150 0.20 -6.87 -23.32
C GLN A 150 1.58 -6.45 -23.84
N GLN A 151 2.19 -5.38 -23.29
CA GLN A 151 3.52 -4.91 -23.73
C GLN A 151 4.62 -5.95 -23.46
N PHE A 152 4.45 -6.79 -22.45
CA PHE A 152 5.38 -7.85 -22.06
C PHE A 152 4.94 -9.25 -22.52
N ASN A 153 3.99 -9.34 -23.45
CA ASN A 153 3.45 -10.58 -24.02
C ASN A 153 2.86 -11.53 -22.95
N VAL A 154 2.38 -11.01 -21.83
CA VAL A 154 1.64 -11.80 -20.84
C VAL A 154 0.20 -11.90 -21.29
N ASN A 155 -0.15 -13.06 -21.83
CA ASN A 155 -1.51 -13.36 -22.29
C ASN A 155 -2.36 -13.79 -21.10
N VAL A 156 -3.55 -13.21 -20.97
CA VAL A 156 -4.51 -13.52 -19.91
C VAL A 156 -5.83 -14.02 -20.50
N SER A 157 -6.52 -14.91 -19.76
CA SER A 157 -7.86 -15.35 -20.14
C SER A 157 -8.86 -14.19 -20.09
N THR A 158 -10.00 -14.35 -20.75
CA THR A 158 -11.09 -13.36 -20.70
C THR A 158 -11.55 -13.12 -19.26
N GLU A 159 -11.48 -14.12 -18.43
CA GLU A 159 -11.91 -14.11 -17.03
C GLU A 159 -10.93 -13.31 -16.17
N VAL A 160 -9.62 -13.55 -16.33
CA VAL A 160 -8.55 -12.74 -15.68
C VAL A 160 -8.63 -11.29 -16.14
N TRP A 161 -8.81 -11.07 -17.45
CA TRP A 161 -9.00 -9.73 -18.01
C TRP A 161 -10.16 -8.99 -17.34
N LYS A 162 -11.32 -9.66 -17.23
CA LYS A 162 -12.49 -9.08 -16.55
C LYS A 162 -12.23 -8.81 -15.07
N ALA A 163 -11.55 -9.73 -14.38
CA ALA A 163 -11.27 -9.58 -12.97
C ALA A 163 -10.39 -8.35 -12.68
N ILE A 164 -9.36 -8.12 -13.52
CA ILE A 164 -8.54 -6.90 -13.46
C ILE A 164 -9.40 -5.66 -13.79
N LYS A 165 -10.12 -5.69 -14.90
CA LYS A 165 -10.93 -4.54 -15.35
C LYS A 165 -12.01 -4.13 -14.36
N MET A 166 -12.54 -5.08 -13.61
CA MET A 166 -13.68 -4.88 -12.70
C MET A 166 -13.27 -4.89 -11.22
N SER A 167 -11.98 -4.78 -10.90
CA SER A 167 -11.45 -4.85 -9.53
C SER A 167 -12.05 -3.80 -8.60
N ASP A 168 -12.33 -2.58 -9.10
CA ASP A 168 -13.00 -1.51 -8.33
C ASP A 168 -14.47 -1.84 -7.98
N GLY A 169 -15.00 -2.95 -8.47
CA GLY A 169 -16.36 -3.39 -8.16
C GLY A 169 -17.42 -2.34 -8.51
N MET A 170 -18.37 -2.14 -7.60
CA MET A 170 -19.46 -1.16 -7.76
C MET A 170 -19.01 0.29 -7.47
N PHE A 171 -17.76 0.51 -7.03
CA PHE A 171 -17.20 1.87 -6.88
C PHE A 171 -16.92 2.53 -8.23
N ASP A 172 -16.73 1.73 -9.29
CA ASP A 172 -16.74 2.23 -10.66
C ASP A 172 -18.15 2.05 -11.26
N ALA A 173 -18.82 3.17 -11.58
CA ALA A 173 -20.15 3.18 -12.19
C ALA A 173 -20.20 2.40 -13.51
N GLY A 174 -19.10 2.33 -14.26
CA GLY A 174 -18.98 1.54 -15.48
C GLY A 174 -19.16 0.03 -15.25
N ASN A 175 -18.86 -0.45 -14.06
CA ASN A 175 -18.95 -1.87 -13.71
C ASN A 175 -20.36 -2.31 -13.28
N GLU A 176 -21.22 -1.38 -12.87
CA GLU A 176 -22.56 -1.68 -12.32
C GLU A 176 -23.37 -2.61 -13.23
N GLN A 177 -23.37 -2.34 -14.53
CA GLN A 177 -24.11 -3.14 -15.51
C GLN A 177 -23.67 -4.62 -15.57
N TYR A 178 -22.41 -4.92 -15.24
CA TYR A 178 -21.88 -6.29 -15.21
C TYR A 178 -22.26 -6.99 -13.92
N TYR A 179 -22.12 -6.33 -12.78
CA TYR A 179 -22.46 -6.90 -11.47
C TYR A 179 -23.95 -7.19 -11.30
N ARG A 180 -24.84 -6.40 -11.93
CA ARG A 180 -26.29 -6.59 -11.88
C ARG A 180 -26.82 -7.71 -12.79
N LYS A 181 -26.00 -8.25 -13.70
CA LYS A 181 -26.45 -9.33 -14.60
C LYS A 181 -26.50 -10.66 -13.84
N PRO A 182 -27.57 -11.49 -14.03
CA PRO A 182 -27.62 -12.83 -13.44
C PRO A 182 -26.44 -13.73 -13.81
N SER A 183 -25.80 -13.49 -14.97
CA SER A 183 -24.62 -14.19 -15.40
C SER A 183 -23.33 -13.81 -14.66
N ALA A 184 -23.33 -12.71 -13.90
CA ALA A 184 -22.16 -12.26 -13.13
C ALA A 184 -21.73 -13.30 -12.07
N THR A 185 -22.67 -14.05 -11.51
CA THR A 185 -22.40 -15.10 -10.51
C THR A 185 -21.88 -16.41 -11.11
N ARG A 186 -21.81 -16.57 -12.44
CA ARG A 186 -21.26 -17.78 -13.08
C ARG A 186 -19.74 -17.80 -13.04
N ASN A 187 -19.11 -16.64 -13.03
CA ASN A 187 -17.67 -16.50 -12.88
C ASN A 187 -17.43 -15.61 -11.68
N VAL A 188 -16.83 -16.16 -10.64
CA VAL A 188 -16.64 -15.46 -9.36
C VAL A 188 -15.28 -14.77 -9.23
N LEU A 189 -14.38 -14.90 -10.22
CA LEU A 189 -13.01 -14.37 -10.13
C LEU A 189 -12.97 -12.86 -9.87
N HIS A 190 -13.81 -12.09 -10.55
CA HIS A 190 -13.89 -10.63 -10.32
C HIS A 190 -14.42 -10.26 -8.92
N TYR A 191 -15.30 -11.08 -8.32
CA TYR A 191 -15.70 -10.91 -6.93
C TYR A 191 -14.54 -11.22 -5.99
N ILE A 192 -13.79 -12.29 -6.23
CA ILE A 192 -12.64 -12.70 -5.43
C ILE A 192 -11.60 -11.57 -5.40
N VAL A 193 -11.25 -11.01 -6.56
CA VAL A 193 -10.27 -9.92 -6.67
C VAL A 193 -10.79 -8.66 -5.98
N HIS A 194 -12.03 -8.24 -6.27
CA HIS A 194 -12.64 -7.07 -5.64
C HIS A 194 -12.73 -7.20 -4.11
N MET A 195 -13.16 -8.35 -3.60
CA MET A 195 -13.22 -8.59 -2.15
C MET A 195 -11.82 -8.65 -1.53
N GLY A 196 -10.85 -9.23 -2.25
CA GLY A 196 -9.45 -9.27 -1.84
C GLY A 196 -8.87 -7.88 -1.65
N ASP A 197 -9.08 -6.99 -2.63
CA ASP A 197 -8.67 -5.59 -2.58
C ASP A 197 -9.38 -4.82 -1.45
N TRP A 198 -10.71 -4.93 -1.39
CA TRP A 198 -11.48 -4.22 -0.36
C TRP A 198 -11.09 -4.63 1.06
N MET A 199 -10.94 -5.93 1.31
CA MET A 199 -10.52 -6.44 2.63
C MET A 199 -9.09 -6.01 2.98
N ALA A 200 -8.17 -6.02 2.00
CA ALA A 200 -6.81 -5.52 2.17
C ALA A 200 -6.81 -4.03 2.54
N THR A 201 -7.55 -3.22 1.78
CA THR A 201 -7.71 -1.77 2.02
C THR A 201 -8.26 -1.47 3.43
N VAL A 202 -9.27 -2.23 3.89
CA VAL A 202 -9.83 -2.06 5.25
C VAL A 202 -8.78 -2.38 6.31
N ALA A 203 -8.02 -3.48 6.14
CA ALA A 203 -6.96 -3.86 7.07
C ALA A 203 -5.84 -2.82 7.13
N GLU A 204 -5.43 -2.30 6.00
CA GLU A 204 -4.39 -1.26 5.88
C GLU A 204 -4.78 0.03 6.59
N LYS A 205 -6.02 0.50 6.37
CA LYS A 205 -6.55 1.68 7.07
C LYS A 205 -6.60 1.48 8.59
N GLN A 206 -7.01 0.30 9.06
CA GLN A 206 -7.03 0.02 10.49
C GLN A 206 -5.62 -0.06 11.09
N HIS A 207 -4.66 -0.64 10.40
CA HIS A 207 -3.26 -0.68 10.84
C HIS A 207 -2.67 0.73 10.93
N HIS A 208 -2.99 1.60 9.98
CA HIS A 208 -2.55 2.99 10.00
C HIS A 208 -3.09 3.74 11.22
N VAL A 209 -4.40 3.65 11.49
CA VAL A 209 -5.04 4.28 12.66
C VAL A 209 -4.44 3.74 13.97
N GLN A 210 -4.27 2.43 14.10
CA GLN A 210 -3.67 1.83 15.29
C GLN A 210 -2.21 2.25 15.49
N GLY A 211 -1.46 2.41 14.40
CA GLY A 211 -0.10 2.90 14.43
C GLY A 211 -0.01 4.35 14.91
N GLU A 212 -0.90 5.22 14.43
CA GLU A 212 -0.97 6.62 14.88
C GLU A 212 -1.33 6.74 16.37
N VAL A 213 -2.26 5.92 16.86
CA VAL A 213 -2.61 5.87 18.29
C VAL A 213 -1.40 5.47 19.13
N LYS A 214 -0.71 4.38 18.76
CA LYS A 214 0.50 3.93 19.46
C LYS A 214 1.65 4.95 19.44
N GLN A 215 1.77 5.68 18.34
CA GLN A 215 2.79 6.73 18.26
C GLN A 215 2.46 7.89 19.18
N LYS A 216 1.21 8.35 19.23
CA LYS A 216 0.77 9.39 20.18
C LYS A 216 0.95 8.97 21.63
N GLU A 217 0.57 7.75 21.98
CA GLU A 217 0.77 7.19 23.33
C GLU A 217 2.26 7.20 23.73
N LYS A 218 3.16 6.82 22.81
CA LYS A 218 4.62 6.89 23.07
C LYS A 218 5.13 8.31 23.21
N GLU A 219 4.63 9.26 22.40
CA GLU A 219 4.98 10.66 22.50
C GLU A 219 4.50 11.26 23.85
N GLU A 220 3.27 10.95 24.25
CA GLU A 220 2.71 11.37 25.55
C GLU A 220 3.51 10.77 26.72
N GLU A 221 3.84 9.47 26.67
CA GLU A 221 4.66 8.81 27.69
C GLU A 221 6.08 9.40 27.76
N SER A 222 6.66 9.75 26.63
CA SER A 222 7.98 10.41 26.59
C SER A 222 7.96 11.81 27.17
N VAL A 223 6.90 12.58 26.89
CA VAL A 223 6.67 13.91 27.46
C VAL A 223 6.44 13.84 28.97
N GLU A 224 5.71 12.83 29.44
CA GLU A 224 5.47 12.64 30.87
C GLU A 224 6.75 12.25 31.63
N LYS A 225 7.53 11.34 31.10
CA LYS A 225 8.87 10.99 31.62
C LYS A 225 9.81 12.20 31.66
N PHE A 226 9.76 13.04 30.61
CA PHE A 226 10.56 14.27 30.60
C PHE A 226 10.13 15.25 31.69
N LYS A 227 8.81 15.43 31.93
CA LYS A 227 8.30 16.28 33.01
C LYS A 227 8.73 15.75 34.38
N GLU A 228 8.62 14.44 34.64
CA GLU A 228 9.07 13.80 35.87
C GLU A 228 10.58 14.02 36.10
N GLN A 229 11.40 13.89 35.05
CA GLN A 229 12.84 14.16 35.13
C GLN A 229 13.14 15.64 35.42
N MET A 230 12.39 16.56 34.81
CA MET A 230 12.53 18.00 35.10
C MET A 230 12.10 18.37 36.52
N GLU A 231 11.00 17.80 37.03
CA GLU A 231 10.55 17.99 38.42
C GLU A 231 11.60 17.46 39.41
N THR A 232 12.11 16.25 39.19
CA THR A 232 13.17 15.66 40.02
C THR A 232 14.45 16.48 39.98
N THR A 233 14.81 17.04 38.82
CA THR A 233 15.98 17.91 38.66
C THR A 233 15.77 19.23 39.40
N THR A 234 14.56 19.79 39.35
CA THR A 234 14.21 21.05 40.05
C THR A 234 14.20 20.85 41.57
N GLU A 235 13.70 19.71 42.06
CA GLU A 235 13.77 19.36 43.50
C GLU A 235 15.21 19.16 43.98
N VAL A 236 16.07 18.50 43.19
CA VAL A 236 17.50 18.36 43.52
C VAL A 236 18.23 19.71 43.54
N LEU A 237 17.89 20.63 42.61
CA LEU A 237 18.46 21.96 42.53
C LEU A 237 17.98 22.88 43.66
N SER A 238 16.75 22.71 44.15
CA SER A 238 16.22 23.46 45.30
C SER A 238 16.78 22.95 46.65
N ALA A 239 17.24 21.70 46.71
CA ALA A 239 17.86 21.10 47.87
C ALA A 239 19.36 21.42 48.01
N THR A 240 20.00 21.87 46.94
CA THR A 240 21.41 22.31 46.93
C THR A 240 21.46 23.81 46.66
N GLU A 241 21.35 24.64 47.69
CA GLU A 241 21.75 26.06 47.62
C GLU A 241 23.24 26.11 47.30
N GLU A 242 23.57 26.50 46.10
CA GLU A 242 24.86 26.76 45.45
C GLU A 242 25.22 25.80 44.30
N THR A 243 24.54 25.97 43.18
CA THR A 243 25.24 25.91 41.89
C THR A 243 24.34 26.49 40.81
N GLN A 244 24.75 27.59 40.18
CA GLN A 244 24.22 28.10 38.91
C GLN A 244 24.37 27.04 37.84
N VAL A 245 23.32 26.19 37.64
CA VAL A 245 23.24 25.34 36.44
C VAL A 245 22.81 26.25 35.31
N SER A 246 23.74 26.49 34.40
CA SER A 246 23.55 27.38 33.27
C SER A 246 22.41 26.90 32.36
N SER A 247 21.70 27.86 31.79
CA SER A 247 20.69 27.69 30.73
C SER A 247 21.15 26.75 29.57
N ASP A 248 22.43 26.51 29.45
CA ASP A 248 23.05 25.71 28.40
C ASP A 248 22.86 24.20 28.61
N ARG A 249 22.80 23.74 29.87
CA ARG A 249 22.56 22.30 30.15
C ARG A 249 21.11 21.86 29.88
N ALA A 250 20.16 22.77 30.04
CA ALA A 250 18.77 22.52 29.68
C ALA A 250 18.58 22.49 28.15
N LYS A 251 19.36 23.28 27.42
CA LYS A 251 19.39 23.26 25.96
C LYS A 251 20.07 22.00 25.41
N GLU A 252 21.20 21.58 26.00
CA GLU A 252 21.87 20.32 25.60
C GLU A 252 20.97 19.11 25.82
N LEU A 253 20.26 19.02 26.94
CA LEU A 253 19.30 17.93 27.20
C LEU A 253 18.10 17.96 26.24
N PHE A 254 17.66 19.14 25.84
CA PHE A 254 16.57 19.28 24.87
C PHE A 254 17.03 18.89 23.46
N GLU A 255 18.23 19.23 23.04
CA GLU A 255 18.81 18.82 21.77
C GLU A 255 19.12 17.31 21.75
N GLU A 256 19.56 16.72 22.86
CA GLU A 256 19.85 15.27 22.95
C GLU A 256 18.57 14.41 22.90
N LEU A 257 17.42 14.93 23.33
CA LEU A 257 16.14 14.21 23.36
C LEU A 257 15.23 14.48 22.15
N PHE A 258 15.43 15.60 21.44
CA PHE A 258 14.51 16.03 20.37
C PHE A 258 15.24 16.51 19.09
N GLY A 259 16.58 16.42 19.03
CA GLY A 259 17.40 16.98 17.97
C GLY A 259 17.62 16.10 16.72
N ASP A 260 17.12 14.88 16.69
CA ASP A 260 17.17 14.00 15.52
C ASP A 260 15.78 13.88 14.88
N ASN A 261 15.48 14.83 14.01
CA ASN A 261 14.50 14.68 12.92
C ASN A 261 15.01 15.38 11.67
#